data_df37118fad2eb8d96fa01eeabb6625f4
#
_entry.id   df37118fad2eb8d96fa01eeabb6625f4
#
_cell.length_a   1.000
_cell.length_b   1.000
_cell.length_c   1.000
_cell.angle_alpha   90.00
_cell.angle_beta   90.00
_cell.angle_gamma   90.00
#
_symmetry.space_group_name_H-M   'P 1'
#
loop_
_entity.id
_entity.type
_entity.pdbx_description
1 polymer ?
#
loop_
_entity_poly.entity_id
_entity_poly.type
_entity_poly.pdbx_seq_one_letter_code
_entity_poly.pdbx_strand_id
1 'polypeptide(L)'
;MSQQLTREEQERKYPEYTWDLTTIFENDEAFEEAFKEVENELGKEEQFKGHLGDSAETLYNALATEDELGTKLEKVYVYAHLKQDQDTANDKYTGLEARAHQLLIKYSSAWSFLVPEILQLDQSTIEQFISSFDKLKQYEFDLKLINEKRPHILDADTEKLLTEAQDALSTPSNVYGMFSNADLEFEDAIDKNGEAHPLTQGTFIKYLESDDRKLRESAFRNVYKAYGSHNNTLGATLAGEVKKNVFNARTHHYNSARERALSNNHIPEAVYDNLVKTVHKYLPLLHRYTKLRKELLGIEDLKMYDLYTPLVKDVKFEMPYEEAKSWMLKALEPMGEEYLNVVKEGLDNRWVDVYENKGKRSGGYSSGAHLTNPFILLNWSDTVSDLYTLVHEFGHSAHSYFSRQNQPSNLSDYTIFVAEVASTCNEALLSDYMDKHLDDERRLLLLNQELERFRATLFRQTMFAEFEHKIHQNEEAGEPLTPNRMNEEYAKLNKQYFGDAVETDEDISKEWSRIPHFYMNYYVYQYATGYSCLLYTSDAADE
;
A
#
# COMPACT_ATOMS: atom_id res chain seq x y z
N MET A 1 26.09 -15.32 -16.77
CA MET A 1 25.58 -14.25 -15.91
C MET A 1 26.38 -13.00 -16.25
N SER A 2 25.79 -11.99 -16.89
CA SER A 2 26.42 -10.68 -17.02
C SER A 2 26.60 -10.12 -15.61
N GLN A 3 27.77 -9.61 -15.29
CA GLN A 3 28.04 -9.04 -13.97
C GLN A 3 27.16 -7.79 -13.83
N GLN A 4 26.29 -7.77 -12.81
CA GLN A 4 25.43 -6.64 -12.50
C GLN A 4 26.29 -5.41 -12.22
N LEU A 5 25.97 -4.26 -12.82
CA LEU A 5 26.73 -3.01 -12.64
C LEU A 5 26.64 -2.53 -11.19
N THR A 6 27.69 -1.91 -10.68
CA THR A 6 27.60 -1.12 -9.45
C THR A 6 26.84 0.18 -9.72
N ARG A 7 26.38 0.87 -8.67
CA ARG A 7 25.71 2.17 -8.79
C ARG A 7 26.58 3.19 -9.55
N GLU A 8 27.84 3.32 -9.19
CA GLU A 8 28.79 4.24 -9.83
C GLU A 8 29.03 3.93 -11.32
N GLU A 9 29.11 2.63 -11.66
CA GLU A 9 29.22 2.21 -13.06
C GLU A 9 27.97 2.53 -13.86
N GLN A 10 26.79 2.39 -13.24
CA GLN A 10 25.51 2.72 -13.85
C GLN A 10 25.38 4.21 -14.13
N GLU A 11 25.64 5.06 -13.13
CA GLU A 11 25.62 6.52 -13.27
C GLU A 11 26.61 7.03 -14.32
N ARG A 12 27.78 6.42 -14.42
CA ARG A 12 28.76 6.78 -15.44
C ARG A 12 28.36 6.35 -16.84
N LYS A 13 27.71 5.18 -16.98
CA LYS A 13 27.39 4.58 -18.28
C LYS A 13 26.03 5.03 -18.83
N TYR A 14 25.08 5.25 -17.94
CA TYR A 14 23.68 5.54 -18.26
C TYR A 14 23.12 6.64 -17.35
N PRO A 15 23.75 7.83 -17.29
CA PRO A 15 23.33 8.90 -16.39
C PRO A 15 21.87 9.33 -16.62
N GLU A 16 21.38 9.25 -17.85
CA GLU A 16 20.03 9.61 -18.23
C GLU A 16 18.94 8.71 -17.65
N TYR A 17 19.30 7.51 -17.18
CA TYR A 17 18.39 6.54 -16.57
C TYR A 17 18.56 6.44 -15.05
N THR A 18 19.18 7.43 -14.44
CA THR A 18 19.37 7.54 -13.00
C THR A 18 18.83 8.85 -12.47
N TRP A 19 18.39 8.87 -11.22
CA TRP A 19 17.89 10.09 -10.58
C TRP A 19 18.87 11.26 -10.61
N ASP A 20 18.32 12.48 -10.76
CA ASP A 20 19.04 13.70 -10.44
C ASP A 20 18.65 14.24 -9.06
N LEU A 21 19.28 13.75 -8.02
CA LEU A 21 19.04 14.18 -6.66
C LEU A 21 19.69 15.52 -6.29
N THR A 22 20.48 16.11 -7.23
CA THR A 22 21.04 17.46 -7.02
C THR A 22 19.96 18.53 -6.97
N THR A 23 18.77 18.23 -7.47
CA THR A 23 17.57 19.10 -7.35
C THR A 23 17.02 19.16 -5.91
N ILE A 24 17.36 18.19 -5.03
CA ILE A 24 17.03 18.22 -3.60
C ILE A 24 18.14 18.94 -2.84
N PHE A 25 19.36 18.40 -2.89
CA PHE A 25 20.58 19.02 -2.35
C PHE A 25 21.71 18.86 -3.37
N GLU A 26 22.43 19.93 -3.63
CA GLU A 26 23.51 19.96 -4.61
C GLU A 26 24.56 18.87 -4.37
N ASN A 27 24.83 18.58 -3.09
CA ASN A 27 25.79 17.58 -2.64
C ASN A 27 25.50 17.16 -1.18
N ASP A 28 26.28 16.22 -0.66
CA ASP A 28 26.11 15.73 0.72
C ASP A 28 26.47 16.79 1.77
N GLU A 29 27.30 17.79 1.45
CA GLU A 29 27.63 18.92 2.32
C GLU A 29 26.39 19.82 2.51
N ALA A 30 25.66 20.11 1.44
CA ALA A 30 24.41 20.87 1.52
C ALA A 30 23.33 20.12 2.31
N PHE A 31 23.27 18.78 2.19
CA PHE A 31 22.43 17.95 3.06
C PHE A 31 22.82 18.08 4.53
N GLU A 32 24.12 18.00 4.86
CA GLU A 32 24.61 18.10 6.24
C GLU A 32 24.31 19.48 6.86
N GLU A 33 24.33 20.54 6.07
CA GLU A 33 23.95 21.89 6.52
C GLU A 33 22.45 21.94 6.85
N ALA A 34 21.59 21.42 5.97
CA ALA A 34 20.14 21.35 6.18
C ALA A 34 19.78 20.44 7.37
N PHE A 35 20.46 19.31 7.51
CA PHE A 35 20.29 18.41 8.66
C PHE A 35 20.57 19.12 9.99
N LYS A 36 21.70 19.86 10.07
CA LYS A 36 22.07 20.62 11.25
C LYS A 36 21.11 21.80 11.51
N GLU A 37 20.61 22.44 10.47
CA GLU A 37 19.60 23.47 10.61
C GLU A 37 18.37 22.93 11.34
N VAL A 38 17.79 21.82 10.84
CA VAL A 38 16.65 21.15 11.47
C VAL A 38 16.97 20.73 12.91
N GLU A 39 18.13 20.11 13.15
CA GLU A 39 18.55 19.67 14.49
C GLU A 39 18.66 20.86 15.47
N ASN A 40 19.18 22.01 15.03
CA ASN A 40 19.31 23.21 15.85
C ASN A 40 17.96 23.91 16.09
N GLU A 41 16.97 23.70 15.22
CA GLU A 41 15.63 24.25 15.38
C GLU A 41 14.75 23.44 16.33
N LEU A 42 15.10 22.18 16.60
CA LEU A 42 14.50 21.42 17.70
C LEU A 42 14.77 22.14 19.03
N GLY A 43 13.72 22.28 19.84
CA GLY A 43 13.73 23.09 21.08
C GLY A 43 12.90 24.37 20.95
N LYS A 44 12.56 24.80 19.72
CA LYS A 44 11.64 25.95 19.52
C LYS A 44 10.22 25.64 20.00
N GLU A 45 9.82 24.37 20.03
CA GLU A 45 8.51 23.91 20.51
C GLU A 45 8.28 24.20 21.99
N GLU A 46 9.33 24.24 22.81
CA GLU A 46 9.22 24.45 24.26
C GLU A 46 8.56 25.79 24.62
N GLN A 47 8.68 26.82 23.76
CA GLN A 47 8.02 28.11 23.98
C GLN A 47 6.49 28.05 23.82
N PHE A 48 5.96 27.03 23.16
CA PHE A 48 4.53 26.88 22.90
C PHE A 48 3.84 25.93 23.88
N LYS A 49 4.60 25.02 24.48
CA LYS A 49 4.10 23.97 25.37
C LYS A 49 3.45 24.57 26.62
N GLY A 50 2.18 24.27 26.84
CA GLY A 50 1.35 24.85 27.91
C GLY A 50 0.76 26.21 27.56
N HIS A 51 0.95 26.74 26.36
CA HIS A 51 0.56 28.08 25.94
C HIS A 51 -0.36 28.14 24.70
N LEU A 52 -0.76 26.98 24.11
CA LEU A 52 -1.59 26.98 22.89
C LEU A 52 -2.95 27.66 23.07
N GLY A 53 -3.45 27.73 24.31
CA GLY A 53 -4.71 28.38 24.67
C GLY A 53 -4.60 29.85 24.97
N ASP A 54 -3.40 30.46 25.03
CA ASP A 54 -3.21 31.85 25.45
C ASP A 54 -3.78 32.83 24.41
N SER A 55 -3.63 32.53 23.11
CA SER A 55 -4.18 33.35 22.03
C SER A 55 -4.23 32.62 20.69
N ALA A 56 -5.06 33.09 19.76
CA ALA A 56 -5.09 32.65 18.39
C ALA A 56 -3.75 32.78 17.65
N GLU A 57 -2.99 33.84 17.98
CA GLU A 57 -1.65 34.05 17.41
C GLU A 57 -0.65 33.04 17.94
N THR A 58 -0.70 32.67 19.22
CA THR A 58 0.17 31.65 19.82
C THR A 58 -0.09 30.29 19.18
N LEU A 59 -1.37 29.90 19.04
CA LEU A 59 -1.75 28.64 18.38
C LEU A 59 -1.26 28.61 16.91
N TYR A 60 -1.49 29.70 16.16
CA TYR A 60 -0.99 29.81 14.79
C TYR A 60 0.53 29.65 14.70
N ASN A 61 1.26 30.38 15.56
CA ASN A 61 2.72 30.34 15.54
C ASN A 61 3.25 28.94 15.86
N ALA A 62 2.61 28.19 16.75
CA ALA A 62 2.97 26.83 17.06
C ALA A 62 2.78 25.92 15.83
N LEU A 63 1.59 25.95 15.20
CA LEU A 63 1.28 25.16 14.01
C LEU A 63 2.18 25.52 12.83
N ALA A 64 2.42 26.82 12.60
CA ALA A 64 3.28 27.28 11.52
C ALA A 64 4.76 26.90 11.73
N THR A 65 5.23 26.91 12.97
CA THR A 65 6.61 26.49 13.29
C THR A 65 6.79 24.99 13.12
N GLU A 66 5.79 24.22 13.54
CA GLU A 66 5.76 22.77 13.37
C GLU A 66 5.78 22.39 11.90
N ASP A 67 4.88 22.97 11.08
CA ASP A 67 4.74 22.75 9.66
C ASP A 67 6.02 23.15 8.88
N GLU A 68 6.60 24.32 9.15
CA GLU A 68 7.85 24.75 8.51
C GLU A 68 9.01 23.79 8.83
N LEU A 69 9.15 23.41 10.08
CA LEU A 69 10.22 22.49 10.50
C LEU A 69 9.99 21.07 9.95
N GLY A 70 8.74 20.60 9.95
CA GLY A 70 8.33 19.33 9.37
C GLY A 70 8.66 19.24 7.87
N THR A 71 8.35 20.29 7.12
CA THR A 71 8.64 20.38 5.68
C THR A 71 10.16 20.34 5.39
N LYS A 72 10.98 21.04 6.20
CA LYS A 72 12.45 20.97 6.08
C LYS A 72 12.98 19.57 6.39
N LEU A 73 12.47 18.96 7.46
CA LEU A 73 12.85 17.61 7.88
C LEU A 73 12.48 16.56 6.84
N GLU A 74 11.29 16.67 6.26
CA GLU A 74 10.84 15.76 5.21
C GLU A 74 11.76 15.79 3.99
N LYS A 75 12.19 16.97 3.57
CA LYS A 75 13.19 17.14 2.49
C LYS A 75 14.52 16.44 2.82
N VAL A 76 14.99 16.58 4.05
CA VAL A 76 16.20 15.90 4.55
C VAL A 76 16.02 14.39 4.53
N TYR A 77 14.89 13.90 5.02
CA TYR A 77 14.60 12.47 5.07
C TYR A 77 14.52 11.85 3.67
N VAL A 78 13.77 12.47 2.75
CA VAL A 78 13.60 11.98 1.38
C VAL A 78 14.95 11.86 0.65
N TYR A 79 15.83 12.85 0.76
CA TYR A 79 17.16 12.74 0.16
C TYR A 79 17.95 11.55 0.68
N ALA A 80 18.02 11.40 1.99
CA ALA A 80 18.75 10.32 2.64
C ALA A 80 18.19 8.93 2.23
N HIS A 81 16.86 8.80 2.20
CA HIS A 81 16.15 7.60 1.81
C HIS A 81 16.42 7.22 0.35
N LEU A 82 16.30 8.18 -0.58
CA LEU A 82 16.57 7.95 -2.00
C LEU A 82 18.06 7.57 -2.24
N LYS A 83 18.98 8.20 -1.53
CA LYS A 83 20.40 7.85 -1.59
C LYS A 83 20.68 6.43 -1.11
N GLN A 84 20.02 5.99 -0.04
CA GLN A 84 20.15 4.62 0.45
C GLN A 84 19.55 3.63 -0.55
N ASP A 85 18.40 3.90 -1.13
CA ASP A 85 17.71 2.98 -2.04
C ASP A 85 18.44 2.77 -3.38
N GLN A 86 19.29 3.71 -3.78
CA GLN A 86 20.19 3.54 -4.93
C GLN A 86 21.22 2.40 -4.71
N ASP A 87 21.68 2.24 -3.47
CA ASP A 87 22.62 1.17 -3.07
C ASP A 87 22.53 0.92 -1.56
N THR A 88 21.70 -0.04 -1.17
CA THR A 88 21.47 -0.41 0.23
C THR A 88 22.69 -1.03 0.93
N ALA A 89 23.73 -1.39 0.15
CA ALA A 89 25.00 -1.90 0.67
C ALA A 89 26.03 -0.78 0.93
N ASN A 90 25.70 0.48 0.64
CA ASN A 90 26.57 1.62 0.86
C ASN A 90 26.44 2.11 2.31
N ASP A 91 27.45 1.81 3.14
CA ASP A 91 27.49 2.15 4.56
C ASP A 91 27.29 3.65 4.84
N LYS A 92 27.79 4.53 3.95
CA LYS A 92 27.64 5.99 4.10
C LYS A 92 26.17 6.39 4.03
N TYR A 93 25.45 5.93 3.00
CA TYR A 93 24.05 6.32 2.79
C TYR A 93 23.10 5.60 3.73
N THR A 94 23.40 4.36 4.13
CA THR A 94 22.70 3.68 5.23
C THR A 94 22.83 4.46 6.55
N GLY A 95 24.01 4.98 6.84
CA GLY A 95 24.25 5.83 8.01
C GLY A 95 23.54 7.19 7.92
N LEU A 96 23.42 7.75 6.72
CA LEU A 96 22.72 9.01 6.47
C LEU A 96 21.22 8.86 6.75
N GLU A 97 20.61 7.82 6.18
CA GLU A 97 19.18 7.50 6.36
C GLU A 97 18.85 7.23 7.84
N ALA A 98 19.64 6.40 8.53
CA ALA A 98 19.45 6.13 9.94
C ALA A 98 19.49 7.42 10.81
N ARG A 99 20.37 8.38 10.50
CA ARG A 99 20.42 9.67 11.18
C ARG A 99 19.19 10.52 10.88
N ALA A 100 18.76 10.59 9.63
CA ALA A 100 17.55 11.33 9.23
C ALA A 100 16.29 10.74 9.90
N HIS A 101 16.20 9.41 9.98
CA HIS A 101 15.13 8.72 10.69
C HIS A 101 15.13 9.02 12.21
N GLN A 102 16.31 9.05 12.84
CA GLN A 102 16.42 9.45 14.24
C GLN A 102 16.01 10.90 14.47
N LEU A 103 16.29 11.81 13.52
CA LEU A 103 15.87 13.21 13.60
C LEU A 103 14.35 13.32 13.49
N LEU A 104 13.72 12.52 12.65
CA LEU A 104 12.25 12.41 12.55
C LEU A 104 11.62 11.95 13.87
N ILE A 105 12.22 10.97 14.54
CA ILE A 105 11.76 10.52 15.87
C ILE A 105 11.87 11.63 16.90
N LYS A 106 12.99 12.36 16.92
CA LYS A 106 13.18 13.51 17.83
C LYS A 106 12.12 14.59 17.59
N TYR A 107 11.88 14.95 16.32
CA TYR A 107 10.86 15.91 15.94
C TYR A 107 9.46 15.47 16.40
N SER A 108 9.05 14.25 16.08
CA SER A 108 7.75 13.71 16.48
C SER A 108 7.58 13.70 18.01
N SER A 109 8.64 13.39 18.75
CA SER A 109 8.62 13.46 20.22
C SER A 109 8.50 14.88 20.74
N ALA A 110 9.22 15.83 20.15
CA ALA A 110 9.20 17.24 20.55
C ALA A 110 7.82 17.87 20.39
N TRP A 111 7.14 17.60 19.27
CA TRP A 111 5.81 18.13 18.97
C TRP A 111 4.64 17.26 19.46
N SER A 112 4.90 16.18 20.19
CA SER A 112 3.86 15.25 20.67
C SER A 112 2.82 15.89 21.61
N PHE A 113 3.10 17.04 22.22
CA PHE A 113 2.18 17.78 23.09
C PHE A 113 1.08 18.51 22.31
N LEU A 114 1.28 18.78 21.02
CA LEU A 114 0.42 19.67 20.22
C LEU A 114 -1.04 19.21 20.22
N VAL A 115 -1.30 17.99 19.78
CA VAL A 115 -2.66 17.43 19.70
C VAL A 115 -3.33 17.31 21.08
N PRO A 116 -2.69 16.73 22.11
CA PRO A 116 -3.28 16.67 23.46
C PRO A 116 -3.62 18.04 24.02
N GLU A 117 -2.79 19.06 23.81
CA GLU A 117 -3.02 20.40 24.34
C GLU A 117 -4.15 21.14 23.58
N ILE A 118 -4.21 21.01 22.25
CA ILE A 118 -5.36 21.51 21.44
C ILE A 118 -6.67 20.88 21.93
N LEU A 119 -6.68 19.59 22.26
CA LEU A 119 -7.86 18.89 22.75
C LEU A 119 -8.28 19.30 24.17
N GLN A 120 -7.43 19.98 24.95
CA GLN A 120 -7.81 20.58 26.23
C GLN A 120 -8.58 21.90 26.04
N LEU A 121 -8.45 22.54 24.88
CA LEU A 121 -9.22 23.76 24.57
C LEU A 121 -10.67 23.39 24.24
N ASP A 122 -11.62 24.18 24.70
CA ASP A 122 -13.02 24.04 24.27
C ASP A 122 -13.15 24.29 22.77
N GLN A 123 -14.03 23.55 22.11
CA GLN A 123 -14.29 23.72 20.67
C GLN A 123 -14.65 25.19 20.33
N SER A 124 -15.46 25.84 21.15
CA SER A 124 -15.84 27.24 20.97
C SER A 124 -14.64 28.19 21.02
N THR A 125 -13.61 27.89 21.81
CA THR A 125 -12.35 28.65 21.85
C THR A 125 -11.58 28.50 20.53
N ILE A 126 -11.47 27.30 19.99
CA ILE A 126 -10.83 27.02 18.69
C ILE A 126 -11.57 27.77 17.57
N GLU A 127 -12.91 27.69 17.54
CA GLU A 127 -13.75 28.40 16.56
C GLU A 127 -13.60 29.93 16.66
N GLN A 128 -13.52 30.47 17.90
CA GLN A 128 -13.25 31.87 18.12
C GLN A 128 -11.84 32.27 17.65
N PHE A 129 -10.82 31.45 17.88
CA PHE A 129 -9.46 31.70 17.42
C PHE A 129 -9.40 31.74 15.89
N ILE A 130 -10.01 30.76 15.19
CA ILE A 130 -10.07 30.73 13.73
C ILE A 130 -10.80 31.98 13.18
N SER A 131 -11.91 32.38 13.79
CA SER A 131 -12.69 33.56 13.35
C SER A 131 -11.99 34.90 13.59
N SER A 132 -11.15 34.98 14.63
CA SER A 132 -10.47 36.23 15.03
C SER A 132 -9.08 36.44 14.41
N PHE A 133 -8.48 35.38 13.82
CA PHE A 133 -7.12 35.43 13.27
C PHE A 133 -7.04 34.74 11.90
N ASP A 134 -7.11 35.52 10.83
CA ASP A 134 -7.21 35.03 9.45
C ASP A 134 -6.15 34.02 9.04
N LYS A 135 -4.92 34.15 9.54
CA LYS A 135 -3.84 33.20 9.22
C LYS A 135 -4.11 31.80 9.76
N LEU A 136 -4.85 31.66 10.85
CA LEU A 136 -5.19 30.37 11.43
C LEU A 136 -6.18 29.57 10.55
N LYS A 137 -6.86 30.21 9.60
CA LYS A 137 -7.74 29.53 8.63
C LYS A 137 -7.01 28.52 7.76
N GLN A 138 -5.70 28.69 7.56
CA GLN A 138 -4.88 27.68 6.88
C GLN A 138 -4.94 26.32 7.58
N TYR A 139 -5.02 26.32 8.91
CA TYR A 139 -5.05 25.12 9.75
C TYR A 139 -6.46 24.73 10.23
N GLU A 140 -7.50 25.38 9.69
CA GLU A 140 -8.90 25.11 10.09
C GLU A 140 -9.28 23.64 9.89
N PHE A 141 -8.84 23.05 8.78
CA PHE A 141 -9.12 21.65 8.47
C PHE A 141 -8.41 20.71 9.46
N ASP A 142 -7.13 20.93 9.75
CA ASP A 142 -6.37 20.14 10.72
C ASP A 142 -6.98 20.22 12.12
N LEU A 143 -7.31 21.43 12.56
CA LEU A 143 -7.97 21.68 13.84
C LEU A 143 -9.35 20.98 13.91
N LYS A 144 -10.10 20.95 12.78
CA LYS A 144 -11.34 20.19 12.69
C LYS A 144 -11.08 18.69 12.83
N LEU A 145 -10.09 18.13 12.13
CA LEU A 145 -9.74 16.72 12.22
C LEU A 145 -9.30 16.32 13.64
N ILE A 146 -8.51 17.18 14.30
CA ILE A 146 -8.13 16.98 15.70
C ILE A 146 -9.38 16.95 16.58
N ASN A 147 -10.28 17.91 16.40
CA ASN A 147 -11.49 18.02 17.22
C ASN A 147 -12.46 16.86 17.03
N GLU A 148 -12.55 16.29 15.84
CA GLU A 148 -13.36 15.09 15.55
C GLU A 148 -12.91 13.87 16.37
N LYS A 149 -11.63 13.81 16.77
CA LYS A 149 -11.10 12.75 17.64
C LYS A 149 -11.49 12.92 19.12
N ARG A 150 -11.98 14.09 19.52
CA ARG A 150 -12.29 14.43 20.93
C ARG A 150 -13.18 13.39 21.66
N PRO A 151 -14.27 12.85 21.06
CA PRO A 151 -15.10 11.85 21.71
C PRO A 151 -14.36 10.52 21.98
N HIS A 152 -13.22 10.32 21.33
CA HIS A 152 -12.45 9.08 21.31
C HIS A 152 -11.10 9.19 22.04
N ILE A 153 -10.82 10.33 22.67
CA ILE A 153 -9.61 10.54 23.46
C ILE A 153 -9.94 10.38 24.93
N LEU A 154 -9.09 9.64 25.63
CA LEU A 154 -9.22 9.35 27.04
C LEU A 154 -8.43 10.37 27.87
N ASP A 155 -8.50 10.23 29.19
CA ASP A 155 -7.62 11.02 30.06
C ASP A 155 -6.14 10.65 29.86
N ALA A 156 -5.24 11.58 30.18
CA ALA A 156 -3.81 11.45 29.90
C ALA A 156 -3.16 10.22 30.55
N ASP A 157 -3.60 9.82 31.74
CA ASP A 157 -3.05 8.66 32.45
C ASP A 157 -3.47 7.37 31.76
N THR A 158 -4.72 7.29 31.29
CA THR A 158 -5.24 6.15 30.54
C THR A 158 -4.58 6.03 29.17
N GLU A 159 -4.42 7.13 28.41
CA GLU A 159 -3.70 7.11 27.12
C GLU A 159 -2.25 6.67 27.28
N LYS A 160 -1.58 7.17 28.33
CA LYS A 160 -0.21 6.75 28.65
C LYS A 160 -0.13 5.26 28.94
N LEU A 161 -1.06 4.73 29.76
CA LEU A 161 -1.10 3.30 30.06
C LEU A 161 -1.34 2.44 28.81
N LEU A 162 -2.24 2.87 27.91
CA LEU A 162 -2.50 2.18 26.63
C LEU A 162 -1.28 2.22 25.72
N THR A 163 -0.57 3.35 25.68
CA THR A 163 0.68 3.47 24.92
C THR A 163 1.76 2.53 25.45
N GLU A 164 1.93 2.44 26.77
CA GLU A 164 2.86 1.48 27.39
C GLU A 164 2.46 0.02 27.14
N ALA A 165 1.15 -0.27 27.03
CA ALA A 165 0.66 -1.61 26.73
C ALA A 165 0.78 -2.00 25.24
N GLN A 166 1.02 -1.03 24.33
CA GLN A 166 1.01 -1.24 22.88
C GLN A 166 2.03 -2.28 22.42
N ASP A 167 3.20 -2.32 23.03
CA ASP A 167 4.24 -3.32 22.71
C ASP A 167 3.70 -4.76 22.99
N ALA A 168 3.10 -4.97 24.16
CA ALA A 168 2.48 -6.26 24.49
C ALA A 168 1.31 -6.59 23.57
N LEU A 169 0.48 -5.61 23.20
CA LEU A 169 -0.66 -5.77 22.29
C LEU A 169 -0.22 -6.04 20.84
N SER A 170 1.01 -5.72 20.47
CA SER A 170 1.58 -6.01 19.14
C SER A 170 2.11 -7.44 19.02
N THR A 171 2.16 -8.20 20.12
CA THR A 171 2.67 -9.58 20.12
C THR A 171 2.01 -10.50 19.07
N PRO A 172 0.68 -10.47 18.80
CA PRO A 172 0.08 -11.33 17.79
C PRO A 172 0.67 -11.10 16.40
N SER A 173 0.78 -9.85 15.98
CA SER A 173 1.37 -9.46 14.70
C SER A 173 2.85 -9.87 14.61
N ASN A 174 3.62 -9.64 15.68
CA ASN A 174 5.05 -10.01 15.75
C ASN A 174 5.25 -11.52 15.66
N VAL A 175 4.44 -12.31 16.40
CA VAL A 175 4.49 -13.79 16.36
C VAL A 175 4.16 -14.31 14.96
N TYR A 176 3.13 -13.75 14.32
CA TYR A 176 2.79 -14.09 12.94
C TYR A 176 3.95 -13.78 11.99
N GLY A 177 4.56 -12.60 12.12
CA GLY A 177 5.70 -12.19 11.28
C GLY A 177 6.91 -13.12 11.44
N MET A 178 7.29 -13.44 12.67
CA MET A 178 8.40 -14.37 12.93
C MET A 178 8.09 -15.76 12.41
N PHE A 179 6.91 -16.28 12.70
CA PHE A 179 6.49 -17.59 12.22
C PHE A 179 6.50 -17.69 10.70
N SER A 180 5.84 -16.74 10.00
CA SER A 180 5.68 -16.83 8.55
C SER A 180 6.96 -16.54 7.76
N ASN A 181 7.86 -15.69 8.29
CA ASN A 181 9.06 -15.28 7.56
C ASN A 181 10.33 -16.05 7.97
N ALA A 182 10.39 -16.61 9.20
CA ALA A 182 11.60 -17.23 9.72
C ALA A 182 11.44 -18.72 10.03
N ASP A 183 10.30 -19.15 10.63
CA ASP A 183 10.19 -20.50 11.18
C ASP A 183 9.46 -21.47 10.24
N LEU A 184 8.68 -20.95 9.28
CA LEU A 184 7.84 -21.78 8.42
C LEU A 184 8.65 -22.37 7.26
N GLU A 185 8.74 -23.69 7.25
CA GLU A 185 9.38 -24.47 6.19
C GLU A 185 8.34 -25.23 5.38
N PHE A 186 8.58 -25.38 4.07
CA PHE A 186 7.74 -26.14 3.16
C PHE A 186 8.49 -27.38 2.63
N GLU A 187 7.78 -28.49 2.45
CA GLU A 187 8.30 -29.60 1.67
C GLU A 187 8.41 -29.17 0.19
N ASP A 188 9.45 -29.65 -0.50
CA ASP A 188 9.66 -29.35 -1.92
C ASP A 188 8.44 -29.74 -2.76
N ALA A 189 8.12 -28.94 -3.77
CA ALA A 189 7.09 -29.26 -4.73
C ALA A 189 7.61 -30.27 -5.78
N ILE A 190 6.79 -31.26 -6.13
CA ILE A 190 7.16 -32.34 -7.04
C ILE A 190 6.46 -32.16 -8.39
N ASP A 191 7.23 -32.18 -9.46
CA ASP A 191 6.73 -32.08 -10.83
C ASP A 191 6.24 -33.43 -11.39
N LYS A 192 5.75 -33.44 -12.65
CA LYS A 192 5.26 -34.63 -13.33
C LYS A 192 6.34 -35.68 -13.58
N ASN A 193 7.62 -35.31 -13.58
CA ASN A 193 8.75 -36.21 -13.78
C ASN A 193 9.26 -36.81 -12.46
N GLY A 194 8.74 -36.31 -11.30
CA GLY A 194 9.20 -36.68 -9.97
C GLY A 194 10.39 -35.87 -9.48
N GLU A 195 10.74 -34.79 -10.17
CA GLU A 195 11.80 -33.89 -9.73
C GLU A 195 11.29 -32.97 -8.61
N ALA A 196 12.14 -32.76 -7.60
CA ALA A 196 11.87 -31.89 -6.46
C ALA A 196 12.29 -30.44 -6.76
N HIS A 197 11.42 -29.50 -6.46
CA HIS A 197 11.63 -28.06 -6.64
C HIS A 197 11.49 -27.35 -5.29
N PRO A 198 12.50 -26.58 -4.84
CA PRO A 198 12.44 -25.85 -3.57
C PRO A 198 11.22 -24.95 -3.50
N LEU A 199 10.37 -25.15 -2.47
CA LEU A 199 9.15 -24.39 -2.26
C LEU A 199 9.37 -23.34 -1.18
N THR A 200 9.09 -22.11 -1.51
CA THR A 200 9.13 -20.94 -0.61
C THR A 200 7.88 -20.09 -0.84
N GLN A 201 7.63 -19.08 0.00
CA GLN A 201 6.57 -18.11 -0.27
C GLN A 201 6.75 -17.39 -1.61
N GLY A 202 8.02 -17.06 -1.96
CA GLY A 202 8.34 -16.41 -3.22
C GLY A 202 8.17 -17.30 -4.45
N THR A 203 8.41 -18.62 -4.34
CA THR A 203 8.24 -19.57 -5.47
C THR A 203 6.83 -20.13 -5.60
N PHE A 204 5.98 -19.97 -4.59
CA PHE A 204 4.65 -20.57 -4.57
C PHE A 204 3.78 -20.14 -5.75
N ILE A 205 3.61 -18.84 -5.98
CA ILE A 205 2.79 -18.34 -7.10
C ILE A 205 3.40 -18.77 -8.44
N LYS A 206 4.72 -18.68 -8.60
CA LYS A 206 5.42 -19.15 -9.80
C LYS A 206 5.09 -20.62 -10.13
N TYR A 207 4.99 -21.48 -9.12
CA TYR A 207 4.62 -22.88 -9.35
C TYR A 207 3.14 -23.06 -9.65
N LEU A 208 2.25 -22.22 -9.10
CA LEU A 208 0.83 -22.20 -9.46
C LEU A 208 0.58 -21.71 -10.91
N GLU A 209 1.48 -20.92 -11.46
CA GLU A 209 1.45 -20.48 -12.86
C GLU A 209 2.03 -21.50 -13.83
N SER A 210 2.68 -22.55 -13.33
CA SER A 210 3.28 -23.59 -14.16
C SER A 210 2.26 -24.32 -15.03
N ASP A 211 2.65 -24.72 -16.23
CA ASP A 211 1.87 -25.63 -17.08
C ASP A 211 1.75 -27.04 -16.50
N ASP A 212 2.67 -27.42 -15.63
CA ASP A 212 2.67 -28.73 -14.98
C ASP A 212 1.67 -28.76 -13.82
N ARG A 213 0.50 -29.37 -14.06
CA ARG A 213 -0.56 -29.48 -13.04
C ARG A 213 -0.10 -30.24 -11.80
N LYS A 214 0.83 -31.20 -11.94
CA LYS A 214 1.35 -31.95 -10.79
C LYS A 214 2.19 -31.05 -9.89
N LEU A 215 3.00 -30.18 -10.49
CA LEU A 215 3.79 -29.18 -9.74
C LEU A 215 2.86 -28.19 -9.02
N ARG A 216 1.82 -27.68 -9.70
CA ARG A 216 0.81 -26.81 -9.07
C ARG A 216 0.15 -27.45 -7.87
N GLU A 217 -0.36 -28.69 -8.05
CA GLU A 217 -1.00 -29.44 -6.97
C GLU A 217 -0.05 -29.68 -5.80
N SER A 218 1.18 -30.14 -6.08
CA SER A 218 2.19 -30.42 -5.06
C SER A 218 2.55 -29.17 -4.26
N ALA A 219 2.80 -28.05 -4.94
CA ALA A 219 3.10 -26.77 -4.29
C ALA A 219 1.94 -26.31 -3.40
N PHE A 220 0.71 -26.35 -3.91
CA PHE A 220 -0.50 -25.97 -3.17
C PHE A 220 -0.67 -26.79 -1.90
N ARG A 221 -0.64 -28.13 -2.02
CA ARG A 221 -0.84 -29.00 -0.87
C ARG A 221 0.26 -28.85 0.18
N ASN A 222 1.52 -28.71 -0.25
CA ASN A 222 2.64 -28.58 0.68
C ASN A 222 2.58 -27.24 1.44
N VAL A 223 2.17 -26.14 0.81
CA VAL A 223 1.94 -24.87 1.50
C VAL A 223 0.83 -25.02 2.53
N TYR A 224 -0.35 -25.53 2.16
CA TYR A 224 -1.46 -25.66 3.11
C TYR A 224 -1.28 -26.76 4.14
N LYS A 225 -0.45 -27.78 3.87
CA LYS A 225 0.00 -28.75 4.88
C LYS A 225 0.84 -28.06 5.95
N ALA A 226 1.79 -27.23 5.55
CA ALA A 226 2.65 -26.48 6.48
C ALA A 226 1.83 -25.52 7.35
N TYR A 227 1.02 -24.66 6.75
CA TYR A 227 0.12 -23.76 7.51
C TYR A 227 -0.89 -24.54 8.35
N GLY A 228 -1.49 -25.58 7.83
CA GLY A 228 -2.47 -26.42 8.50
C GLY A 228 -1.92 -27.16 9.73
N SER A 229 -0.64 -27.55 9.72
CA SER A 229 0.01 -28.14 10.89
C SER A 229 0.12 -27.19 12.09
N HIS A 230 0.01 -25.88 11.85
CA HIS A 230 0.05 -24.81 12.86
C HIS A 230 -1.29 -24.08 13.02
N ASN A 231 -2.39 -24.67 12.52
CA ASN A 231 -3.71 -24.04 12.47
C ASN A 231 -4.18 -23.52 13.85
N ASN A 232 -3.91 -24.25 14.95
CA ASN A 232 -4.27 -23.80 16.29
C ASN A 232 -3.47 -22.57 16.74
N THR A 233 -2.17 -22.54 16.48
CA THR A 233 -1.30 -21.40 16.82
C THR A 233 -1.71 -20.16 16.03
N LEU A 234 -1.86 -20.30 14.71
CA LEU A 234 -2.26 -19.20 13.83
C LEU A 234 -3.67 -18.68 14.15
N GLY A 235 -4.60 -19.60 14.48
CA GLY A 235 -5.94 -19.19 14.92
C GLY A 235 -5.92 -18.43 16.25
N ALA A 236 -5.09 -18.85 17.22
CA ALA A 236 -4.93 -18.11 18.47
C ALA A 236 -4.27 -16.74 18.24
N THR A 237 -3.30 -16.68 17.33
CA THR A 237 -2.60 -15.43 16.98
C THR A 237 -3.54 -14.43 16.29
N LEU A 238 -4.31 -14.87 15.29
CA LEU A 238 -5.29 -13.99 14.61
C LEU A 238 -6.43 -13.59 15.56
N ALA A 239 -6.91 -14.50 16.41
CA ALA A 239 -7.89 -14.14 17.44
C ALA A 239 -7.34 -13.10 18.44
N GLY A 240 -6.04 -13.16 18.77
CA GLY A 240 -5.36 -12.14 19.56
C GLY A 240 -5.35 -10.77 18.89
N GLU A 241 -5.07 -10.73 17.59
CA GLU A 241 -5.10 -9.49 16.80
C GLU A 241 -6.50 -8.87 16.74
N VAL A 242 -7.53 -9.68 16.45
CA VAL A 242 -8.93 -9.22 16.44
C VAL A 242 -9.35 -8.69 17.81
N LYS A 243 -8.98 -9.38 18.91
CA LYS A 243 -9.25 -8.93 20.28
C LYS A 243 -8.59 -7.59 20.58
N LYS A 244 -7.34 -7.39 20.15
CA LYS A 244 -6.63 -6.11 20.26
C LYS A 244 -7.42 -4.99 19.58
N ASN A 245 -7.86 -5.23 18.34
CA ASN A 245 -8.60 -4.23 17.56
C ASN A 245 -9.95 -3.88 18.22
N VAL A 246 -10.71 -4.89 18.66
CA VAL A 246 -11.98 -4.70 19.37
C VAL A 246 -11.77 -4.03 20.74
N PHE A 247 -10.73 -4.41 21.49
CA PHE A 247 -10.36 -3.76 22.74
C PHE A 247 -10.08 -2.27 22.52
N ASN A 248 -9.22 -1.93 21.57
CA ASN A 248 -8.89 -0.55 21.26
C ASN A 248 -10.10 0.27 20.83
N ALA A 249 -11.01 -0.30 20.02
CA ALA A 249 -12.23 0.38 19.60
C ALA A 249 -13.14 0.68 20.82
N ARG A 250 -13.41 -0.31 21.66
CA ARG A 250 -14.26 -0.16 22.85
C ARG A 250 -13.67 0.83 23.84
N THR A 251 -12.36 0.76 24.09
CA THR A 251 -11.68 1.65 25.04
C THR A 251 -11.76 3.10 24.58
N HIS A 252 -11.61 3.37 23.30
CA HIS A 252 -11.72 4.71 22.71
C HIS A 252 -13.15 5.09 22.28
N HIS A 253 -14.17 4.41 22.81
CA HIS A 253 -15.60 4.74 22.62
C HIS A 253 -16.10 4.69 21.17
N TYR A 254 -15.47 3.88 20.31
CA TYR A 254 -16.04 3.54 19.01
C TYR A 254 -17.07 2.40 19.13
N ASN A 255 -18.07 2.39 18.26
CA ASN A 255 -19.11 1.35 18.27
C ASN A 255 -18.58 0.00 17.77
N SER A 256 -17.56 0.00 16.90
CA SER A 256 -16.94 -1.19 16.31
C SER A 256 -15.46 -0.98 15.99
N ALA A 257 -14.72 -2.08 15.84
CA ALA A 257 -13.35 -2.05 15.33
C ALA A 257 -13.30 -1.48 13.90
N ARG A 258 -14.33 -1.75 13.08
CA ARG A 258 -14.47 -1.21 11.73
C ARG A 258 -14.63 0.30 11.75
N GLU A 259 -15.56 0.84 12.54
CA GLU A 259 -15.74 2.28 12.67
C GLU A 259 -14.42 2.97 13.04
N ARG A 260 -13.70 2.43 14.04
CA ARG A 260 -12.41 2.97 14.46
C ARG A 260 -11.39 2.95 13.32
N ALA A 261 -11.29 1.85 12.57
CA ALA A 261 -10.32 1.73 11.48
C ALA A 261 -10.63 2.69 10.32
N LEU A 262 -11.91 2.80 9.92
CA LEU A 262 -12.33 3.65 8.80
C LEU A 262 -12.31 5.14 9.15
N SER A 263 -12.55 5.50 10.42
CA SER A 263 -12.53 6.90 10.89
C SER A 263 -11.19 7.58 10.70
N ASN A 264 -10.09 6.84 10.71
CA ASN A 264 -8.75 7.39 10.46
C ASN A 264 -8.61 8.06 9.08
N ASN A 265 -9.38 7.58 8.10
CA ASN A 265 -9.41 8.12 6.73
C ASN A 265 -10.75 8.78 6.40
N HIS A 266 -11.60 9.08 7.40
CA HIS A 266 -12.93 9.68 7.26
C HIS A 266 -13.87 8.90 6.31
N ILE A 267 -13.75 7.58 6.26
CA ILE A 267 -14.54 6.72 5.38
C ILE A 267 -15.78 6.24 6.11
N PRO A 268 -16.98 6.55 5.61
CA PRO A 268 -18.22 6.01 6.17
C PRO A 268 -18.28 4.48 6.06
N GLU A 269 -18.76 3.80 7.09
CA GLU A 269 -18.97 2.33 7.06
C GLU A 269 -19.83 1.87 5.87
N ALA A 270 -20.73 2.73 5.40
CA ALA A 270 -21.56 2.48 4.22
C ALA A 270 -20.75 2.22 2.94
N VAL A 271 -19.53 2.75 2.82
CA VAL A 271 -18.63 2.47 1.69
C VAL A 271 -18.22 0.99 1.70
N TYR A 272 -17.84 0.48 2.87
CA TYR A 272 -17.49 -0.92 3.04
C TYR A 272 -18.67 -1.86 2.77
N ASP A 273 -19.83 -1.56 3.34
CA ASP A 273 -21.05 -2.35 3.14
C ASP A 273 -21.48 -2.35 1.66
N ASN A 274 -21.37 -1.21 0.98
CA ASN A 274 -21.69 -1.09 -0.43
C ASN A 274 -20.71 -1.87 -1.32
N LEU A 275 -19.42 -1.89 -0.98
CA LEU A 275 -18.42 -2.71 -1.67
C LEU A 275 -18.83 -4.18 -1.65
N VAL A 276 -19.03 -4.76 -0.46
CA VAL A 276 -19.41 -6.17 -0.31
C VAL A 276 -20.71 -6.48 -1.05
N LYS A 277 -21.75 -5.65 -0.86
CA LYS A 277 -23.04 -5.81 -1.52
C LYS A 277 -22.93 -5.76 -3.05
N THR A 278 -22.14 -4.83 -3.57
CA THR A 278 -21.95 -4.68 -5.02
C THR A 278 -21.19 -5.84 -5.61
N VAL A 279 -20.10 -6.26 -4.97
CA VAL A 279 -19.34 -7.42 -5.41
C VAL A 279 -20.20 -8.69 -5.41
N HIS A 280 -21.03 -8.90 -4.39
CA HIS A 280 -21.99 -10.03 -4.37
C HIS A 280 -22.95 -10.00 -5.56
N LYS A 281 -23.44 -8.82 -5.97
CA LYS A 281 -24.28 -8.68 -7.15
C LYS A 281 -23.59 -9.17 -8.42
N TYR A 282 -22.28 -8.98 -8.53
CA TYR A 282 -21.48 -9.33 -9.70
C TYR A 282 -20.73 -10.67 -9.59
N LEU A 283 -20.88 -11.45 -8.50
CA LEU A 283 -20.33 -12.81 -8.40
C LEU A 283 -20.67 -13.72 -9.58
N PRO A 284 -21.88 -13.65 -10.21
CA PRO A 284 -22.16 -14.43 -11.40
C PRO A 284 -21.18 -14.22 -12.56
N LEU A 285 -20.53 -13.06 -12.66
CA LEU A 285 -19.49 -12.80 -13.65
C LEU A 285 -18.21 -13.57 -13.31
N LEU A 286 -17.80 -13.59 -12.04
CA LEU A 286 -16.68 -14.40 -11.60
C LEU A 286 -16.95 -15.91 -11.83
N HIS A 287 -18.16 -16.38 -11.54
CA HIS A 287 -18.56 -17.76 -11.80
C HIS A 287 -18.53 -18.10 -13.31
N ARG A 288 -18.93 -17.14 -14.15
CA ARG A 288 -18.81 -17.30 -15.61
C ARG A 288 -17.35 -17.37 -16.05
N TYR A 289 -16.49 -16.52 -15.47
CA TYR A 289 -15.07 -16.51 -15.77
C TYR A 289 -14.37 -17.81 -15.34
N THR A 290 -14.64 -18.31 -14.13
CA THR A 290 -14.08 -19.59 -13.66
C THR A 290 -14.54 -20.77 -14.52
N LYS A 291 -15.79 -20.75 -15.00
CA LYS A 291 -16.29 -21.75 -15.96
C LYS A 291 -15.57 -21.67 -17.31
N LEU A 292 -15.36 -20.44 -17.83
CA LEU A 292 -14.58 -20.24 -19.06
C LEU A 292 -13.15 -20.76 -18.91
N ARG A 293 -12.48 -20.47 -17.78
CA ARG A 293 -11.15 -20.99 -17.48
C ARG A 293 -11.12 -22.52 -17.51
N LYS A 294 -12.10 -23.17 -16.88
CA LYS A 294 -12.26 -24.62 -16.87
C LYS A 294 -12.32 -25.21 -18.31
N GLU A 295 -13.12 -24.55 -19.16
CA GLU A 295 -13.29 -24.94 -20.56
C GLU A 295 -12.00 -24.75 -21.37
N LEU A 296 -11.35 -23.57 -21.26
CA LEU A 296 -10.13 -23.24 -22.00
C LEU A 296 -8.92 -24.07 -21.57
N LEU A 297 -8.81 -24.41 -20.29
CA LEU A 297 -7.74 -25.29 -19.78
C LEU A 297 -7.99 -26.75 -20.07
N GLY A 298 -9.20 -27.12 -20.49
CA GLY A 298 -9.58 -28.52 -20.75
C GLY A 298 -9.58 -29.40 -19.50
N ILE A 299 -9.88 -28.82 -18.33
CA ILE A 299 -9.83 -29.49 -17.02
C ILE A 299 -11.26 -29.79 -16.59
N GLU A 300 -11.57 -31.07 -16.30
CA GLU A 300 -12.91 -31.47 -15.83
C GLU A 300 -13.15 -31.10 -14.36
N ASP A 301 -12.12 -31.13 -13.52
CA ASP A 301 -12.14 -30.86 -12.09
C ASP A 301 -11.26 -29.64 -11.73
N LEU A 302 -11.69 -28.44 -12.12
CA LEU A 302 -10.94 -27.23 -11.85
C LEU A 302 -10.78 -27.02 -10.34
N LYS A 303 -9.54 -26.95 -9.86
CA LYS A 303 -9.17 -26.75 -8.46
C LYS A 303 -8.65 -25.34 -8.22
N MET A 304 -8.54 -24.93 -6.95
CA MET A 304 -8.00 -23.63 -6.58
C MET A 304 -6.57 -23.42 -7.11
N TYR A 305 -5.74 -24.45 -7.16
CA TYR A 305 -4.37 -24.37 -7.71
C TYR A 305 -4.31 -24.24 -9.25
N ASP A 306 -5.43 -24.40 -9.96
CA ASP A 306 -5.51 -24.21 -11.41
C ASP A 306 -5.90 -22.77 -11.80
N LEU A 307 -6.28 -21.92 -10.81
CA LEU A 307 -6.76 -20.55 -11.07
C LEU A 307 -5.66 -19.57 -11.48
N TYR A 308 -4.40 -19.91 -11.25
CA TYR A 308 -3.25 -19.05 -11.59
C TYR A 308 -2.62 -19.40 -12.93
N THR A 309 -2.99 -20.52 -13.52
CA THR A 309 -2.41 -20.99 -14.79
C THR A 309 -2.74 -20.02 -15.92
N PRO A 310 -1.76 -19.49 -16.68
CA PRO A 310 -2.02 -18.65 -17.82
C PRO A 310 -2.92 -19.31 -18.86
N LEU A 311 -3.92 -18.60 -19.37
CA LEU A 311 -4.79 -19.08 -20.46
C LEU A 311 -4.16 -18.85 -21.83
N VAL A 312 -3.32 -17.83 -21.95
CA VAL A 312 -2.59 -17.46 -23.17
C VAL A 312 -1.12 -17.81 -22.96
N LYS A 313 -0.57 -18.64 -23.85
CA LYS A 313 0.79 -19.16 -23.73
C LYS A 313 1.66 -18.67 -24.89
N ASP A 314 2.97 -18.66 -24.65
CA ASP A 314 4.01 -18.45 -25.67
C ASP A 314 3.98 -17.08 -26.40
N VAL A 315 3.24 -16.10 -25.91
CA VAL A 315 3.27 -14.74 -26.46
C VAL A 315 4.45 -13.98 -25.86
N LYS A 316 5.47 -13.71 -26.68
CA LYS A 316 6.56 -12.82 -26.27
C LYS A 316 6.13 -11.37 -26.50
N PHE A 317 6.15 -10.59 -25.45
CA PHE A 317 5.86 -9.17 -25.51
C PHE A 317 6.93 -8.42 -24.72
N GLU A 318 8.02 -8.08 -25.40
CA GLU A 318 9.08 -7.24 -24.84
C GLU A 318 8.69 -5.77 -24.99
N MET A 319 8.99 -4.96 -23.98
CA MET A 319 8.69 -3.55 -23.92
C MET A 319 9.94 -2.76 -23.48
N PRO A 320 10.83 -2.39 -24.41
CA PRO A 320 11.98 -1.53 -24.10
C PRO A 320 11.55 -0.19 -23.50
N TYR A 321 12.33 0.34 -22.56
CA TYR A 321 11.98 1.55 -21.82
C TYR A 321 11.64 2.75 -22.71
N GLU A 322 12.40 2.99 -23.80
CA GLU A 322 12.14 4.10 -24.73
C GLU A 322 10.83 3.93 -25.50
N GLU A 323 10.45 2.70 -25.82
CA GLU A 323 9.15 2.39 -26.40
C GLU A 323 8.03 2.60 -25.39
N ALA A 324 8.24 2.14 -24.14
CA ALA A 324 7.31 2.30 -23.03
C ALA A 324 6.94 3.77 -22.76
N LYS A 325 7.93 4.68 -22.78
CA LYS A 325 7.67 6.12 -22.67
C LYS A 325 6.69 6.62 -23.75
N SER A 326 6.88 6.16 -24.98
CA SER A 326 6.01 6.55 -26.10
C SER A 326 4.58 5.99 -25.93
N TRP A 327 4.44 4.75 -25.47
CA TRP A 327 3.14 4.14 -25.18
C TRP A 327 2.43 4.87 -24.06
N MET A 328 3.12 5.14 -22.95
CA MET A 328 2.59 5.89 -21.82
C MET A 328 2.07 7.27 -22.21
N LEU A 329 2.88 8.06 -22.92
CA LEU A 329 2.48 9.43 -23.32
C LEU A 329 1.23 9.44 -24.20
N LYS A 330 1.07 8.46 -25.08
CA LYS A 330 -0.13 8.33 -25.93
C LYS A 330 -1.33 7.83 -25.15
N ALA A 331 -1.12 6.89 -24.26
CA ALA A 331 -2.19 6.37 -23.41
C ALA A 331 -2.77 7.44 -22.46
N LEU A 332 -1.94 8.37 -22.01
CA LEU A 332 -2.33 9.43 -21.08
C LEU A 332 -2.82 10.72 -21.78
N GLU A 333 -2.95 10.75 -23.12
CA GLU A 333 -3.50 11.91 -23.85
C GLU A 333 -4.89 12.36 -23.33
N PRO A 334 -5.81 11.48 -22.93
CA PRO A 334 -7.10 11.89 -22.37
C PRO A 334 -7.01 12.74 -21.08
N MET A 335 -5.89 12.65 -20.34
CA MET A 335 -5.66 13.45 -19.12
C MET A 335 -5.39 14.93 -19.40
N GLY A 336 -5.18 15.31 -20.66
CA GLY A 336 -4.97 16.68 -21.08
C GLY A 336 -3.51 17.15 -21.02
N GLU A 337 -3.28 18.34 -21.63
CA GLU A 337 -1.94 18.88 -21.86
C GLU A 337 -1.18 19.19 -20.55
N GLU A 338 -1.86 19.69 -19.53
CA GLU A 338 -1.24 20.04 -18.25
C GLU A 338 -0.65 18.79 -17.57
N TYR A 339 -1.42 17.69 -17.53
CA TYR A 339 -0.96 16.42 -17.00
C TYR A 339 0.22 15.84 -17.80
N LEU A 340 0.11 15.82 -19.13
CA LEU A 340 1.17 15.33 -20.00
C LEU A 340 2.47 16.12 -19.88
N ASN A 341 2.39 17.42 -19.59
CA ASN A 341 3.58 18.24 -19.38
C ASN A 341 4.33 17.81 -18.11
N VAL A 342 3.63 17.50 -17.04
CA VAL A 342 4.24 16.97 -15.80
C VAL A 342 4.90 15.61 -16.05
N VAL A 343 4.24 14.71 -16.79
CA VAL A 343 4.82 13.40 -17.15
C VAL A 343 6.08 13.57 -18.01
N LYS A 344 6.05 14.44 -19.01
CA LYS A 344 7.22 14.75 -19.85
C LYS A 344 8.36 15.37 -19.05
N GLU A 345 8.02 16.31 -18.15
CA GLU A 345 9.01 16.92 -17.26
C GLU A 345 9.72 15.85 -16.42
N GLY A 346 8.97 14.91 -15.85
CA GLY A 346 9.53 13.81 -15.06
C GLY A 346 10.44 12.88 -15.88
N LEU A 347 10.05 12.57 -17.11
CA LEU A 347 10.87 11.76 -18.02
C LEU A 347 12.16 12.48 -18.46
N ASP A 348 12.08 13.79 -18.75
CA ASP A 348 13.19 14.58 -19.29
C ASP A 348 14.16 15.02 -18.18
N ASN A 349 13.67 15.23 -16.94
CA ASN A 349 14.45 15.76 -15.82
C ASN A 349 14.87 14.67 -14.82
N ARG A 350 14.94 13.42 -15.26
CA ARG A 350 15.54 12.33 -14.49
C ARG A 350 14.87 12.09 -13.12
N TRP A 351 13.50 12.11 -13.11
CA TRP A 351 12.76 11.71 -11.94
C TRP A 351 12.71 10.18 -11.78
N VAL A 352 13.10 9.43 -12.82
CA VAL A 352 13.02 7.97 -12.85
C VAL A 352 14.41 7.33 -12.77
N ASP A 353 14.62 6.47 -11.77
CA ASP A 353 15.77 5.56 -11.70
C ASP A 353 15.35 4.22 -12.27
N VAL A 354 15.82 3.90 -13.48
CA VAL A 354 15.18 2.92 -14.37
C VAL A 354 15.68 1.51 -14.12
N TYR A 355 16.96 1.25 -14.29
CA TYR A 355 17.52 -0.09 -14.36
C TYR A 355 18.04 -0.57 -13.01
N GLU A 356 18.01 -1.89 -12.82
CA GLU A 356 18.61 -2.55 -11.66
C GLU A 356 20.13 -2.34 -11.63
N ASN A 357 20.68 -2.14 -10.44
CA ASN A 357 22.11 -2.21 -10.16
C ASN A 357 22.35 -3.01 -8.86
N LYS A 358 23.61 -3.39 -8.64
CA LYS A 358 23.99 -4.10 -7.43
C LYS A 358 23.68 -3.23 -6.19
N GLY A 359 22.92 -3.79 -5.26
CA GLY A 359 22.54 -3.12 -4.03
C GLY A 359 21.28 -2.23 -4.14
N LYS A 360 20.74 -1.97 -5.32
CA LYS A 360 19.52 -1.19 -5.48
C LYS A 360 18.32 -1.88 -4.82
N ARG A 361 17.46 -1.12 -4.18
CA ARG A 361 16.21 -1.61 -3.61
C ARG A 361 15.31 -2.23 -4.69
N SER A 362 14.74 -3.38 -4.39
CA SER A 362 13.82 -4.10 -5.28
C SER A 362 12.42 -3.46 -5.31
N GLY A 363 11.64 -3.77 -6.34
CA GLY A 363 10.28 -3.25 -6.54
C GLY A 363 10.25 -1.95 -7.32
N GLY A 364 9.11 -1.24 -7.23
CA GLY A 364 8.88 0.09 -7.79
C GLY A 364 8.15 0.95 -6.77
N TYR A 365 8.39 2.25 -6.78
CA TYR A 365 7.65 3.23 -5.98
C TYR A 365 7.84 4.65 -6.51
N SER A 366 6.91 5.54 -6.14
CA SER A 366 7.04 6.99 -6.24
C SER A 366 7.21 7.60 -4.84
N SER A 367 8.17 8.49 -4.67
CA SER A 367 8.47 9.18 -3.40
C SER A 367 8.85 10.64 -3.63
N GLY A 368 8.71 11.47 -2.61
CA GLY A 368 9.08 12.88 -2.63
C GLY A 368 8.50 13.62 -1.44
N ALA A 369 8.82 14.89 -1.30
CA ALA A 369 8.38 15.79 -0.25
C ALA A 369 7.77 17.07 -0.84
N HIS A 370 7.13 17.90 -0.01
CA HIS A 370 6.50 19.15 -0.45
C HIS A 370 7.47 20.07 -1.22
N LEU A 371 8.75 20.09 -0.83
CA LEU A 371 9.79 20.91 -1.47
C LEU A 371 10.67 20.16 -2.49
N THR A 372 10.23 18.99 -2.97
CA THR A 372 11.00 18.19 -3.94
C THR A 372 10.15 17.83 -5.15
N ASN A 373 10.82 17.45 -6.25
CA ASN A 373 10.15 16.70 -7.31
C ASN A 373 9.71 15.33 -6.77
N PRO A 374 8.72 14.68 -7.37
CA PRO A 374 8.50 13.25 -7.19
C PRO A 374 9.64 12.46 -7.86
N PHE A 375 10.06 11.35 -7.23
CA PHE A 375 11.09 10.45 -7.75
C PHE A 375 10.56 9.03 -7.83
N ILE A 376 10.80 8.35 -8.94
CA ILE A 376 10.31 7.01 -9.22
C ILE A 376 11.49 6.04 -9.23
N LEU A 377 11.42 4.97 -8.41
CA LEU A 377 12.34 3.84 -8.49
C LEU A 377 11.72 2.73 -9.32
N LEU A 378 12.46 2.19 -10.28
CA LEU A 378 12.10 1.00 -11.04
C LEU A 378 13.26 -0.02 -11.04
N ASN A 379 12.95 -1.25 -11.43
CA ASN A 379 13.91 -2.30 -11.74
C ASN A 379 13.54 -2.90 -13.11
N TRP A 380 13.74 -2.12 -14.16
CA TRP A 380 13.26 -2.37 -15.51
C TRP A 380 13.89 -3.62 -16.15
N SER A 381 13.08 -4.48 -16.73
CA SER A 381 13.46 -5.75 -17.33
C SER A 381 12.81 -6.01 -18.70
N ASP A 382 12.38 -4.95 -19.38
CA ASP A 382 11.78 -4.96 -20.72
C ASP A 382 10.47 -5.78 -20.81
N THR A 383 9.66 -5.80 -19.75
CA THR A 383 8.37 -6.48 -19.73
C THR A 383 7.18 -5.52 -19.82
N VAL A 384 6.03 -6.03 -20.25
CA VAL A 384 4.76 -5.27 -20.18
C VAL A 384 4.39 -4.92 -18.74
N SER A 385 4.75 -5.77 -17.77
CA SER A 385 4.55 -5.47 -16.35
C SER A 385 5.33 -4.23 -15.92
N ASP A 386 6.55 -4.04 -16.44
CA ASP A 386 7.34 -2.83 -16.14
C ASP A 386 6.70 -1.57 -16.73
N LEU A 387 6.07 -1.66 -17.93
CA LEU A 387 5.30 -0.56 -18.49
C LEU A 387 4.12 -0.18 -17.58
N TYR A 388 3.37 -1.16 -17.07
CA TYR A 388 2.30 -0.91 -16.12
C TYR A 388 2.84 -0.26 -14.83
N THR A 389 3.97 -0.74 -14.30
CA THR A 389 4.61 -0.15 -13.12
C THR A 389 5.02 1.30 -13.38
N LEU A 390 5.66 1.61 -14.53
CA LEU A 390 6.03 2.98 -14.90
C LEU A 390 4.82 3.91 -14.93
N VAL A 391 3.76 3.48 -15.59
CA VAL A 391 2.51 4.25 -15.73
C VAL A 391 1.82 4.45 -14.38
N HIS A 392 1.83 3.42 -13.53
CA HIS A 392 1.34 3.44 -12.16
C HIS A 392 2.08 4.49 -11.31
N GLU A 393 3.41 4.40 -11.28
CA GLU A 393 4.24 5.30 -10.47
C GLU A 393 4.17 6.76 -10.95
N PHE A 394 3.99 6.98 -12.26
CA PHE A 394 3.68 8.31 -12.77
C PHE A 394 2.31 8.83 -12.33
N GLY A 395 1.33 7.96 -12.08
CA GLY A 395 0.06 8.33 -11.48
C GLY A 395 0.25 8.90 -10.08
N HIS A 396 1.01 8.22 -9.23
CA HIS A 396 1.39 8.73 -7.91
C HIS A 396 2.20 10.03 -8.00
N SER A 397 3.18 10.08 -8.89
CA SER A 397 4.03 11.26 -9.07
C SER A 397 3.24 12.51 -9.50
N ALA A 398 2.34 12.36 -10.46
CA ALA A 398 1.50 13.46 -10.92
C ALA A 398 0.50 13.89 -9.83
N HIS A 399 -0.13 12.94 -9.11
CA HIS A 399 -1.01 13.24 -8.00
C HIS A 399 -0.29 14.05 -6.91
N SER A 400 0.89 13.59 -6.48
CA SER A 400 1.72 14.30 -5.50
C SER A 400 2.16 15.67 -6.00
N TYR A 401 2.57 15.77 -7.28
CA TYR A 401 2.96 17.03 -7.89
C TYR A 401 1.82 18.05 -7.85
N PHE A 402 0.63 17.68 -8.34
CA PHE A 402 -0.51 18.60 -8.35
C PHE A 402 -1.01 18.93 -6.94
N SER A 403 -1.01 17.97 -6.01
CA SER A 403 -1.36 18.23 -4.62
C SER A 403 -0.44 19.28 -4.00
N ARG A 404 0.88 19.09 -4.14
CA ARG A 404 1.90 20.01 -3.58
C ARG A 404 1.93 21.38 -4.23
N GLN A 405 1.52 21.47 -5.51
CA GLN A 405 1.42 22.76 -6.20
C GLN A 405 0.18 23.57 -5.80
N ASN A 406 -0.91 22.91 -5.42
CA ASN A 406 -2.20 23.55 -5.21
C ASN A 406 -2.63 23.61 -3.75
N GLN A 407 -1.93 22.91 -2.85
CA GLN A 407 -2.21 22.87 -1.42
C GLN A 407 -1.02 23.41 -0.62
N PRO A 408 -1.26 24.06 0.53
CA PRO A 408 -0.19 24.34 1.48
C PRO A 408 0.39 23.05 2.06
N SER A 409 1.59 23.11 2.63
CA SER A 409 2.33 21.95 3.15
C SER A 409 1.48 21.03 4.03
N ASN A 410 0.77 21.60 4.99
CA ASN A 410 -0.09 20.86 5.93
C ASN A 410 -1.27 20.12 5.28
N LEU A 411 -1.65 20.46 4.05
CA LEU A 411 -2.75 19.84 3.29
C LEU A 411 -2.28 19.16 1.99
N SER A 412 -0.98 19.06 1.76
CA SER A 412 -0.44 18.54 0.51
C SER A 412 -0.38 17.03 0.43
N ASP A 413 -0.49 16.34 1.57
CA ASP A 413 -0.59 14.89 1.63
C ASP A 413 -2.03 14.41 1.46
N TYR A 414 -2.17 13.15 1.04
CA TYR A 414 -3.46 12.50 0.83
C TYR A 414 -3.49 11.11 1.46
N THR A 415 -4.69 10.61 1.77
CA THR A 415 -4.85 9.31 2.43
C THR A 415 -4.55 8.17 1.44
N ILE A 416 -4.11 7.02 1.99
CA ILE A 416 -3.85 5.80 1.22
C ILE A 416 -5.08 5.36 0.41
N PHE A 417 -6.30 5.67 0.88
CA PHE A 417 -7.55 5.34 0.20
C PHE A 417 -7.65 5.93 -1.21
N VAL A 418 -7.14 7.15 -1.42
CA VAL A 418 -7.17 7.83 -2.73
C VAL A 418 -5.86 7.74 -3.49
N ALA A 419 -4.78 7.33 -2.82
CA ALA A 419 -3.46 7.22 -3.44
C ALA A 419 -3.50 6.36 -4.70
N GLU A 420 -4.09 5.17 -4.60
CA GLU A 420 -4.15 4.21 -5.68
C GLU A 420 -5.18 4.57 -6.78
N VAL A 421 -6.05 5.55 -6.56
CA VAL A 421 -7.00 5.99 -7.60
C VAL A 421 -6.26 6.64 -8.75
N ALA A 422 -5.27 7.48 -8.47
CA ALA A 422 -4.49 8.17 -9.51
C ALA A 422 -3.62 7.18 -10.31
N SER A 423 -2.86 6.32 -9.60
CA SER A 423 -1.97 5.34 -10.22
C SER A 423 -2.71 4.35 -11.10
N THR A 424 -3.79 3.82 -10.58
CA THR A 424 -4.59 2.83 -11.28
C THR A 424 -5.45 3.43 -12.40
N CYS A 425 -5.84 4.73 -12.33
CA CYS A 425 -6.45 5.44 -13.47
C CYS A 425 -5.51 5.47 -14.67
N ASN A 426 -4.25 5.76 -14.46
CA ASN A 426 -3.24 5.71 -15.51
C ASN A 426 -3.12 4.29 -16.12
N GLU A 427 -3.15 3.23 -15.29
CA GLU A 427 -3.12 1.85 -15.79
C GLU A 427 -4.34 1.52 -16.67
N ALA A 428 -5.54 2.01 -16.31
CA ALA A 428 -6.73 1.77 -17.12
C ALA A 428 -6.66 2.47 -18.48
N LEU A 429 -6.20 3.72 -18.51
CA LEU A 429 -5.97 4.45 -19.77
C LEU A 429 -4.92 3.73 -20.64
N LEU A 430 -3.88 3.17 -20.01
CA LEU A 430 -2.91 2.33 -20.73
C LEU A 430 -3.57 1.08 -21.30
N SER A 431 -4.37 0.37 -20.51
CA SER A 431 -5.07 -0.84 -20.95
C SER A 431 -6.00 -0.55 -22.14
N ASP A 432 -6.79 0.52 -22.06
CA ASP A 432 -7.67 0.95 -23.15
C ASP A 432 -6.87 1.30 -24.43
N TYR A 433 -5.78 2.05 -24.28
CA TYR A 433 -4.90 2.37 -25.40
C TYR A 433 -4.29 1.09 -26.02
N MET A 434 -3.81 0.17 -25.20
CA MET A 434 -3.23 -1.10 -25.66
C MET A 434 -4.26 -1.98 -26.36
N ASP A 435 -5.48 -2.09 -25.83
CA ASP A 435 -6.57 -2.87 -26.45
C ASP A 435 -6.89 -2.41 -27.87
N LYS A 436 -6.77 -1.09 -28.14
CA LYS A 436 -7.04 -0.49 -29.44
C LYS A 436 -5.88 -0.61 -30.44
N HIS A 437 -4.64 -0.88 -29.97
CA HIS A 437 -3.44 -0.80 -30.81
C HIS A 437 -2.62 -2.07 -30.90
N LEU A 438 -2.93 -3.09 -30.09
CA LEU A 438 -2.28 -4.40 -30.15
C LEU A 438 -2.90 -5.30 -31.24
N ASP A 439 -2.09 -6.22 -31.77
CA ASP A 439 -2.59 -7.35 -32.54
C ASP A 439 -3.42 -8.30 -31.67
N ASP A 440 -4.19 -9.17 -32.33
CA ASP A 440 -5.13 -10.09 -31.65
C ASP A 440 -4.45 -11.00 -30.62
N GLU A 441 -3.22 -11.43 -30.84
CA GLU A 441 -2.49 -12.35 -29.96
C GLU A 441 -2.06 -11.67 -28.66
N ARG A 442 -1.45 -10.49 -28.78
CA ARG A 442 -1.05 -9.66 -27.62
C ARG A 442 -2.25 -9.11 -26.87
N ARG A 443 -3.33 -8.79 -27.62
CA ARG A 443 -4.61 -8.36 -27.04
C ARG A 443 -5.24 -9.45 -26.18
N LEU A 444 -5.21 -10.71 -26.60
CA LEU A 444 -5.69 -11.84 -25.77
C LEU A 444 -4.89 -11.99 -24.48
N LEU A 445 -3.55 -11.78 -24.55
CA LEU A 445 -2.71 -11.77 -23.35
C LEU A 445 -3.13 -10.66 -22.37
N LEU A 446 -3.32 -9.44 -22.90
CA LEU A 446 -3.78 -8.30 -22.11
C LEU A 446 -5.12 -8.57 -21.44
N LEU A 447 -6.13 -9.01 -22.20
CA LEU A 447 -7.46 -9.33 -21.67
C LEU A 447 -7.40 -10.41 -20.58
N ASN A 448 -6.53 -11.42 -20.75
CA ASN A 448 -6.33 -12.41 -19.70
C ASN A 448 -5.74 -11.79 -18.43
N GLN A 449 -4.76 -10.91 -18.54
CA GLN A 449 -4.16 -10.23 -17.39
C GLN A 449 -5.18 -9.33 -16.67
N GLU A 450 -6.03 -8.62 -17.41
CA GLU A 450 -7.09 -7.79 -16.83
C GLU A 450 -8.13 -8.61 -16.06
N LEU A 451 -8.61 -9.73 -16.66
CA LEU A 451 -9.55 -10.63 -15.97
C LEU A 451 -8.94 -11.23 -14.70
N GLU A 452 -7.64 -11.56 -14.72
CA GLU A 452 -6.92 -12.01 -13.52
C GLU A 452 -6.79 -10.90 -12.47
N ARG A 453 -6.57 -9.66 -12.88
CA ARG A 453 -6.53 -8.50 -11.99
C ARG A 453 -7.89 -8.27 -11.33
N PHE A 454 -9.00 -8.34 -12.07
CA PHE A 454 -10.36 -8.32 -11.52
C PHE A 454 -10.57 -9.43 -10.49
N ARG A 455 -10.19 -10.65 -10.82
CA ARG A 455 -10.31 -11.79 -9.90
C ARG A 455 -9.50 -11.57 -8.62
N ALA A 456 -8.25 -11.13 -8.75
CA ALA A 456 -7.32 -11.03 -7.64
C ALA A 456 -7.54 -9.76 -6.80
N THR A 457 -7.79 -8.60 -7.42
CA THR A 457 -7.83 -7.30 -6.73
C THR A 457 -9.25 -6.91 -6.32
N LEU A 458 -10.26 -7.20 -7.12
CA LEU A 458 -11.63 -6.87 -6.75
C LEU A 458 -12.30 -8.00 -5.96
N PHE A 459 -12.48 -9.16 -6.58
CA PHE A 459 -13.28 -10.24 -5.98
C PHE A 459 -12.58 -10.87 -4.78
N ARG A 460 -11.32 -11.28 -4.92
CA ARG A 460 -10.58 -11.96 -3.85
C ARG A 460 -10.31 -11.03 -2.66
N GLN A 461 -9.96 -9.77 -2.89
CA GLN A 461 -9.72 -8.83 -1.79
C GLN A 461 -11.02 -8.48 -1.05
N THR A 462 -12.16 -8.40 -1.75
CA THR A 462 -13.47 -8.23 -1.10
C THR A 462 -13.83 -9.47 -0.27
N MET A 463 -13.53 -10.68 -0.74
CA MET A 463 -13.71 -11.90 0.05
C MET A 463 -12.88 -11.86 1.34
N PHE A 464 -11.65 -11.39 1.27
CA PHE A 464 -10.81 -11.20 2.46
C PHE A 464 -11.39 -10.16 3.41
N ALA A 465 -11.84 -9.04 2.88
CA ALA A 465 -12.49 -8.00 3.67
C ALA A 465 -13.74 -8.54 4.39
N GLU A 466 -14.59 -9.28 3.68
CA GLU A 466 -15.79 -9.89 4.27
C GLU A 466 -15.43 -10.90 5.38
N PHE A 467 -14.41 -11.72 5.19
CA PHE A 467 -13.89 -12.61 6.22
C PHE A 467 -13.37 -11.82 7.43
N GLU A 468 -12.54 -10.81 7.21
CA GLU A 468 -12.01 -9.95 8.27
C GLU A 468 -13.15 -9.32 9.08
N HIS A 469 -14.14 -8.76 8.41
CA HIS A 469 -15.30 -8.17 9.09
C HIS A 469 -16.09 -9.21 9.88
N LYS A 470 -16.27 -10.39 9.33
CA LYS A 470 -16.99 -11.48 10.01
C LYS A 470 -16.35 -11.92 11.31
N ILE A 471 -15.03 -12.07 11.32
CA ILE A 471 -14.31 -12.47 12.57
C ILE A 471 -14.32 -11.35 13.61
N HIS A 472 -14.26 -10.07 13.20
CA HIS A 472 -14.42 -8.95 14.12
C HIS A 472 -15.83 -8.89 14.71
N GLN A 473 -16.88 -9.02 13.89
CA GLN A 473 -18.27 -9.09 14.37
C GLN A 473 -18.49 -10.22 15.37
N ASN A 474 -17.91 -11.40 15.13
CA ASN A 474 -18.02 -12.52 16.07
C ASN A 474 -17.40 -12.17 17.42
N GLU A 475 -16.20 -11.59 17.44
CA GLU A 475 -15.55 -11.16 18.70
C GLU A 475 -16.35 -10.06 19.41
N GLU A 476 -16.87 -9.09 18.67
CA GLU A 476 -17.71 -8.01 19.19
C GLU A 476 -19.01 -8.55 19.84
N ALA A 477 -19.57 -9.61 19.26
CA ALA A 477 -20.72 -10.32 19.80
C ALA A 477 -20.38 -11.26 20.98
N GLY A 478 -19.10 -11.42 21.34
CA GLY A 478 -18.64 -12.34 22.38
C GLY A 478 -18.61 -13.80 21.95
N GLU A 479 -18.62 -14.05 20.63
CA GLU A 479 -18.56 -15.40 20.09
C GLU A 479 -17.09 -15.87 19.92
N PRO A 480 -16.73 -17.09 20.39
CA PRO A 480 -15.36 -17.56 20.39
C PRO A 480 -14.80 -17.69 18.97
N LEU A 481 -13.62 -17.11 18.71
CA LEU A 481 -12.87 -17.28 17.48
C LEU A 481 -11.97 -18.52 17.60
N THR A 482 -12.51 -19.68 17.22
CA THR A 482 -11.71 -20.91 17.13
C THR A 482 -11.18 -21.12 15.72
N PRO A 483 -10.03 -21.83 15.55
CA PRO A 483 -9.49 -22.16 14.24
C PRO A 483 -10.51 -22.87 13.32
N ASN A 484 -11.27 -23.81 13.87
CA ASN A 484 -12.30 -24.51 13.10
C ASN A 484 -13.40 -23.57 12.59
N ARG A 485 -13.86 -22.64 13.44
CA ARG A 485 -14.83 -21.63 13.02
C ARG A 485 -14.29 -20.74 11.92
N MET A 486 -13.02 -20.30 12.03
CA MET A 486 -12.37 -19.52 10.98
C MET A 486 -12.28 -20.31 9.67
N ASN A 487 -11.90 -21.58 9.73
CA ASN A 487 -11.87 -22.46 8.56
C ASN A 487 -13.27 -22.61 7.92
N GLU A 488 -14.32 -22.81 8.72
CA GLU A 488 -15.70 -22.94 8.24
C GLU A 488 -16.20 -21.65 7.58
N GLU A 489 -15.98 -20.49 8.19
CA GLU A 489 -16.39 -19.20 7.63
C GLU A 489 -15.62 -18.91 6.33
N TYR A 490 -14.31 -19.17 6.31
CA TYR A 490 -13.51 -18.98 5.11
C TYR A 490 -13.91 -19.93 3.98
N ALA A 491 -14.18 -21.19 4.27
CA ALA A 491 -14.66 -22.17 3.28
C ALA A 491 -16.01 -21.77 2.66
N LYS A 492 -16.95 -21.25 3.48
CA LYS A 492 -18.24 -20.75 2.99
C LYS A 492 -18.07 -19.59 2.03
N LEU A 493 -17.22 -18.60 2.38
CA LEU A 493 -16.94 -17.47 1.52
C LEU A 493 -16.24 -17.91 0.22
N ASN A 494 -15.24 -18.78 0.32
CA ASN A 494 -14.56 -19.30 -0.85
C ASN A 494 -15.53 -19.96 -1.83
N LYS A 495 -16.43 -20.83 -1.32
CA LYS A 495 -17.47 -21.47 -2.13
C LYS A 495 -18.44 -20.46 -2.75
N GLN A 496 -18.83 -19.43 -2.01
CA GLN A 496 -19.71 -18.38 -2.49
C GLN A 496 -19.08 -17.57 -3.63
N TYR A 497 -17.81 -17.19 -3.47
CA TYR A 497 -17.13 -16.34 -4.44
C TYR A 497 -16.75 -17.08 -5.72
N PHE A 498 -16.23 -18.31 -5.63
CA PHE A 498 -15.77 -19.08 -6.80
C PHE A 498 -16.86 -19.97 -7.44
N GLY A 499 -17.97 -20.18 -6.76
CA GLY A 499 -19.12 -20.90 -7.30
C GLY A 499 -18.86 -22.42 -7.48
N ASP A 500 -19.67 -23.06 -8.35
CA ASP A 500 -19.64 -24.49 -8.55
C ASP A 500 -18.62 -24.97 -9.59
N ALA A 501 -18.07 -24.05 -10.40
CA ALA A 501 -17.08 -24.39 -11.41
C ALA A 501 -15.72 -24.75 -10.81
N VAL A 502 -15.42 -24.24 -9.62
CA VAL A 502 -14.18 -24.50 -8.88
C VAL A 502 -14.48 -25.44 -7.73
N GLU A 503 -13.77 -26.55 -7.70
CA GLU A 503 -13.84 -27.46 -6.56
C GLU A 503 -12.97 -26.94 -5.42
N THR A 504 -13.64 -26.48 -4.34
CA THR A 504 -12.99 -26.05 -3.10
C THR A 504 -12.75 -27.25 -2.19
N ASP A 505 -11.53 -27.45 -1.77
CA ASP A 505 -11.14 -28.53 -0.86
C ASP A 505 -10.88 -28.01 0.56
N GLU A 506 -10.53 -28.93 1.48
CA GLU A 506 -10.24 -28.59 2.87
C GLU A 506 -9.00 -27.67 3.00
N ASP A 507 -8.04 -27.79 2.07
CA ASP A 507 -6.81 -27.03 2.15
C ASP A 507 -7.06 -25.53 2.02
N ILE A 508 -7.90 -25.11 1.05
CA ILE A 508 -8.20 -23.67 0.86
C ILE A 508 -8.95 -23.05 2.05
N SER A 509 -9.65 -23.87 2.87
CA SER A 509 -10.31 -23.36 4.08
C SER A 509 -9.33 -22.72 5.08
N LYS A 510 -8.05 -23.06 4.98
CA LYS A 510 -6.97 -22.59 5.84
C LYS A 510 -6.22 -21.37 5.26
N GLU A 511 -6.62 -20.87 4.09
CA GLU A 511 -5.92 -19.77 3.42
C GLU A 511 -5.81 -18.50 4.27
N TRP A 512 -6.80 -18.20 5.11
CA TRP A 512 -6.75 -17.07 6.02
C TRP A 512 -5.48 -17.04 6.88
N SER A 513 -4.93 -18.21 7.22
CA SER A 513 -3.76 -18.34 8.09
C SER A 513 -2.44 -17.84 7.45
N ARG A 514 -2.42 -17.65 6.13
CA ARG A 514 -1.25 -17.13 5.41
C ARG A 514 -1.38 -15.67 4.95
N ILE A 515 -2.49 -14.99 5.26
CA ILE A 515 -2.76 -13.65 4.76
C ILE A 515 -2.32 -12.60 5.78
N PRO A 516 -1.20 -11.88 5.54
CA PRO A 516 -0.67 -10.91 6.51
C PRO A 516 -1.60 -9.71 6.71
N HIS A 517 -2.44 -9.38 5.73
CA HIS A 517 -3.35 -8.24 5.79
C HIS A 517 -4.37 -8.32 6.94
N PHE A 518 -4.68 -9.52 7.45
CA PHE A 518 -5.57 -9.66 8.62
C PHE A 518 -4.95 -9.16 9.94
N TYR A 519 -3.66 -8.81 9.91
CA TYR A 519 -2.96 -8.13 11.02
C TYR A 519 -2.81 -6.62 10.79
N MET A 520 -3.50 -6.04 9.77
CA MET A 520 -3.45 -4.63 9.38
C MET A 520 -4.78 -3.89 9.59
N ASN A 521 -5.67 -4.40 10.42
CA ASN A 521 -6.92 -3.79 10.89
C ASN A 521 -7.73 -3.07 9.80
N TYR A 522 -8.53 -3.80 9.05
CA TYR A 522 -9.37 -3.28 7.96
C TYR A 522 -8.60 -2.55 6.85
N TYR A 523 -7.42 -3.06 6.52
CA TYR A 523 -6.65 -2.52 5.40
C TYR A 523 -7.09 -3.08 4.04
N VAL A 524 -7.45 -4.38 3.99
CA VAL A 524 -7.53 -5.15 2.74
C VAL A 524 -8.65 -4.69 1.77
N TYR A 525 -9.75 -4.12 2.28
CA TYR A 525 -10.84 -3.63 1.44
C TYR A 525 -10.42 -2.48 0.51
N GLN A 526 -9.37 -1.75 0.85
CA GLN A 526 -8.89 -0.59 0.10
C GLN A 526 -8.41 -0.97 -1.30
N TYR A 527 -7.88 -2.17 -1.50
CA TYR A 527 -7.54 -2.67 -2.83
C TYR A 527 -8.76 -2.73 -3.75
N ALA A 528 -9.85 -3.29 -3.27
CA ALA A 528 -11.07 -3.45 -4.06
C ALA A 528 -11.78 -2.12 -4.29
N THR A 529 -11.82 -1.22 -3.30
CA THR A 529 -12.42 0.11 -3.46
C THR A 529 -11.61 0.99 -4.39
N GLY A 530 -10.29 1.04 -4.23
CA GLY A 530 -9.40 1.78 -5.12
C GLY A 530 -9.57 1.32 -6.58
N TYR A 531 -9.54 0.02 -6.81
CA TYR A 531 -9.73 -0.57 -8.14
C TYR A 531 -11.13 -0.30 -8.75
N SER A 532 -12.18 -0.26 -7.91
CA SER A 532 -13.55 0.06 -8.37
C SER A 532 -13.73 1.54 -8.72
N CYS A 533 -13.17 2.44 -7.93
CA CYS A 533 -13.17 3.87 -8.20
C CYS A 533 -12.47 4.20 -9.51
N LEU A 534 -11.36 3.52 -9.78
CA LEU A 534 -10.58 3.58 -10.98
C LEU A 534 -11.40 3.38 -12.26
N LEU A 535 -12.08 2.23 -12.35
CA LEU A 535 -12.84 1.87 -13.55
C LEU A 535 -13.95 2.87 -13.83
N TYR A 536 -14.59 3.37 -12.77
CA TYR A 536 -15.59 4.43 -12.90
C TYR A 536 -14.97 5.75 -13.41
N THR A 537 -13.77 6.09 -12.94
CA THR A 537 -13.09 7.35 -13.33
C THR A 537 -12.61 7.29 -14.77
N SER A 538 -12.08 6.14 -15.22
CA SER A 538 -11.64 5.96 -16.61
C SER A 538 -12.83 5.98 -17.60
N ASP A 539 -13.93 5.33 -17.26
CA ASP A 539 -15.18 5.34 -18.07
C ASP A 539 -15.77 6.76 -18.17
N ALA A 540 -15.74 7.53 -17.08
CA ALA A 540 -16.17 8.93 -17.07
C ALA A 540 -15.24 9.88 -17.85
N ALA A 541 -13.97 9.52 -18.06
CA ALA A 541 -13.04 10.31 -18.88
C ALA A 541 -13.26 10.06 -20.39
N ASP A 542 -13.85 8.92 -20.76
CA ASP A 542 -14.24 8.58 -22.15
C ASP A 542 -15.59 9.19 -22.57
N GLU A 543 -16.45 9.67 -21.64
CA GLU A 543 -17.68 10.43 -21.90
C GLU A 543 -17.43 11.95 -21.97
#